data_4aed0a4c563c94ae73d4f015023f487d
#
_entry.id   4aed0a4c563c94ae73d4f015023f487d
#
_cell.length_a   1.000
_cell.length_b   1.000
_cell.length_c   1.000
_cell.angle_alpha   90.00
_cell.angle_beta   90.00
_cell.angle_gamma   90.00
#
_symmetry.space_group_name_H-M   'P 1'
#
loop_
_entity.id
_entity.type
_entity.pdbx_description
1 polymer ?
#
loop_
_entity_poly.entity_id
_entity_poly.type
_entity_poly.pdbx_seq_one_letter_code
_entity_poly.pdbx_strand_id
1 'polypeptide(L)'
;MAKENYSAISDEELVQRYRNSHESVYIGELYMRYTHLVFGVCMKYLRNVAEAEDATMQIFEKLISDLKKHHITAFKPWLHMVAKNFCMMEFRKDATAIKRETKLKYEMGGRVENPEENHLEDAAEKDFVLKYLHEGIGELNQHQRECIELFYLKEMSYTEVANVTGYSMKEVKSYIQNGKRNLKNFIQTKNEQAKKGG
;
A
#
# COMPACT_ATOMS: atom_id res chain seq x y z
N MET A 1 17.41 6.28 -30.01
CA MET A 1 15.96 6.28 -29.76
C MET A 1 15.73 7.13 -28.52
N ALA A 2 15.01 8.26 -28.63
CA ALA A 2 14.64 9.06 -27.48
C ALA A 2 13.75 8.21 -26.55
N LYS A 3 14.10 8.10 -25.26
CA LYS A 3 13.24 7.46 -24.27
C LYS A 3 11.95 8.30 -24.18
N GLU A 4 10.86 7.75 -24.65
CA GLU A 4 9.55 8.37 -24.48
C GLU A 4 9.29 8.61 -22.97
N ASN A 5 8.90 9.84 -22.63
CA ASN A 5 8.66 10.19 -21.23
C ASN A 5 7.25 9.79 -20.84
N TYR A 6 7.08 8.54 -20.43
CA TYR A 6 5.78 7.97 -20.02
C TYR A 6 5.17 8.67 -18.78
N SER A 7 5.98 9.36 -17.97
CA SER A 7 5.48 10.05 -16.77
C SER A 7 4.57 11.25 -17.08
N ALA A 8 4.61 11.79 -18.30
CA ALA A 8 3.75 12.89 -18.73
C ALA A 8 2.42 12.41 -19.36
N ILE A 9 2.25 11.11 -19.61
CA ILE A 9 1.05 10.52 -20.22
C ILE A 9 -0.01 10.30 -19.15
N SER A 10 -1.30 10.57 -19.46
CA SER A 10 -2.40 10.31 -18.53
C SER A 10 -2.60 8.80 -18.29
N ASP A 11 -3.24 8.45 -17.19
CA ASP A 11 -3.49 7.02 -16.86
C ASP A 11 -4.40 6.37 -17.89
N GLU A 12 -5.42 7.08 -18.35
CA GLU A 12 -6.36 6.62 -19.36
C GLU A 12 -5.66 6.36 -20.69
N GLU A 13 -4.72 7.23 -21.07
CA GLU A 13 -3.91 7.07 -22.26
C GLU A 13 -2.95 5.88 -22.14
N LEU A 14 -2.31 5.69 -20.97
CA LEU A 14 -1.47 4.51 -20.69
C LEU A 14 -2.28 3.21 -20.81
N VAL A 15 -3.48 3.18 -20.23
CA VAL A 15 -4.40 2.04 -20.35
C VAL A 15 -4.77 1.78 -21.81
N GLN A 16 -5.12 2.83 -22.56
CA GLN A 16 -5.48 2.70 -23.97
C GLN A 16 -4.32 2.19 -24.82
N ARG A 17 -3.11 2.73 -24.64
CA ARG A 17 -1.90 2.26 -25.33
C ARG A 17 -1.59 0.82 -25.00
N TYR A 18 -1.70 0.42 -23.72
CA TYR A 18 -1.53 -0.97 -23.33
C TYR A 18 -2.53 -1.90 -24.02
N ARG A 19 -3.80 -1.51 -24.09
CA ARG A 19 -4.85 -2.31 -24.78
C ARG A 19 -4.54 -2.53 -26.25
N ASN A 20 -3.94 -1.53 -26.90
CA ASN A 20 -3.65 -1.57 -28.34
C ASN A 20 -2.37 -2.35 -28.67
N SER A 21 -1.29 -2.14 -27.88
CA SER A 21 0.03 -2.70 -28.19
C SER A 21 0.42 -3.92 -27.35
N HIS A 22 -0.18 -4.07 -26.16
CA HIS A 22 0.18 -5.06 -25.14
C HIS A 22 1.60 -4.90 -24.59
N GLU A 23 2.24 -3.75 -24.79
CA GLU A 23 3.58 -3.49 -24.30
C GLU A 23 3.59 -3.28 -22.79
N SER A 24 4.40 -4.05 -22.08
CA SER A 24 4.50 -4.05 -20.62
C SER A 24 4.98 -2.72 -20.03
N VAL A 25 5.60 -1.86 -20.83
CA VAL A 25 6.11 -0.54 -20.39
C VAL A 25 4.99 0.34 -19.83
N TYR A 26 3.80 0.30 -20.41
CA TYR A 26 2.65 1.09 -19.96
C TYR A 26 2.12 0.62 -18.59
N ILE A 27 2.08 -0.70 -18.37
CA ILE A 27 1.76 -1.24 -17.04
C ILE A 27 2.87 -0.94 -16.03
N GLY A 28 4.13 -1.01 -16.47
CA GLY A 28 5.27 -0.63 -15.64
C GLY A 28 5.18 0.81 -15.12
N GLU A 29 4.72 1.75 -15.95
CA GLU A 29 4.49 3.14 -15.53
C GLU A 29 3.32 3.22 -14.53
N LEU A 30 2.19 2.54 -14.77
CA LEU A 30 1.07 2.49 -13.84
C LEU A 30 1.47 1.83 -12.50
N TYR A 31 2.29 0.78 -12.54
CA TYR A 31 2.87 0.16 -11.36
C TYR A 31 3.69 1.17 -10.54
N MET A 32 4.59 1.91 -11.19
CA MET A 32 5.41 2.91 -10.52
C MET A 32 4.58 4.04 -9.89
N ARG A 33 3.47 4.42 -10.52
CA ARG A 33 2.57 5.46 -9.99
C ARG A 33 1.77 5.00 -8.78
N TYR A 34 1.29 3.75 -8.79
CA TYR A 34 0.20 3.32 -7.91
C TYR A 34 0.56 2.19 -6.94
N THR A 35 1.78 1.63 -6.97
CA THR A 35 2.20 0.57 -6.03
C THR A 35 1.95 0.96 -4.57
N HIS A 36 2.29 2.20 -4.19
CA HIS A 36 2.12 2.69 -2.83
C HIS A 36 0.65 2.75 -2.41
N LEU A 37 -0.24 3.15 -3.33
CA LEU A 37 -1.69 3.22 -3.07
C LEU A 37 -2.27 1.81 -2.89
N VAL A 38 -1.93 0.88 -3.79
CA VAL A 38 -2.37 -0.51 -3.72
C VAL A 38 -1.84 -1.16 -2.44
N PHE A 39 -0.55 -0.98 -2.14
CA PHE A 39 0.05 -1.48 -0.90
C PHE A 39 -0.64 -0.90 0.35
N GLY A 40 -0.94 0.40 0.37
CA GLY A 40 -1.68 1.03 1.48
C GLY A 40 -3.06 0.43 1.68
N VAL A 41 -3.79 0.14 0.60
CA VAL A 41 -5.07 -0.58 0.68
C VAL A 41 -4.86 -1.99 1.23
N CYS A 42 -3.88 -2.75 0.72
CA CYS A 42 -3.59 -4.10 1.20
C CYS A 42 -3.22 -4.09 2.69
N MET A 43 -2.35 -3.19 3.13
CA MET A 43 -1.99 -3.04 4.55
C MET A 43 -3.19 -2.74 5.46
N LYS A 44 -4.14 -1.91 4.99
CA LYS A 44 -5.35 -1.59 5.74
C LYS A 44 -6.21 -2.84 6.04
N TYR A 45 -6.28 -3.77 5.09
CA TYR A 45 -7.13 -4.95 5.20
C TYR A 45 -6.41 -6.18 5.76
N LEU A 46 -5.18 -6.46 5.28
CA LEU A 46 -4.43 -7.67 5.63
C LEU A 46 -3.62 -7.52 6.92
N ARG A 47 -3.20 -6.28 7.25
CA ARG A 47 -2.47 -5.94 8.49
C ARG A 47 -1.13 -6.68 8.66
N ASN A 48 -0.63 -7.30 7.62
CA ASN A 48 0.65 -8.01 7.56
C ASN A 48 1.44 -7.49 6.36
N VAL A 49 2.69 -7.12 6.58
CA VAL A 49 3.54 -6.51 5.54
C VAL A 49 3.81 -7.49 4.40
N ALA A 50 4.18 -8.73 4.72
CA ALA A 50 4.49 -9.75 3.71
C ALA A 50 3.25 -10.09 2.87
N GLU A 51 2.10 -10.29 3.52
CA GLU A 51 0.82 -10.54 2.81
C GLU A 51 0.40 -9.34 1.96
N ALA A 52 0.61 -8.11 2.43
CA ALA A 52 0.30 -6.90 1.67
C ALA A 52 1.23 -6.72 0.46
N GLU A 53 2.51 -7.06 0.58
CA GLU A 53 3.46 -7.08 -0.54
C GLU A 53 3.04 -8.11 -1.58
N ASP A 54 2.74 -9.33 -1.19
CA ASP A 54 2.30 -10.42 -2.07
C ASP A 54 0.97 -10.06 -2.75
N ALA A 55 -0.01 -9.55 -2.00
CA ALA A 55 -1.28 -9.10 -2.54
C ALA A 55 -1.10 -7.98 -3.57
N THR A 56 -0.20 -7.01 -3.29
CA THR A 56 0.12 -5.93 -4.22
C THR A 56 0.66 -6.47 -5.54
N MET A 57 1.58 -7.42 -5.48
CA MET A 57 2.13 -8.06 -6.69
C MET A 57 1.04 -8.81 -7.48
N GLN A 58 0.21 -9.61 -6.81
CA GLN A 58 -0.87 -10.36 -7.44
C GLN A 58 -1.93 -9.46 -8.08
N ILE A 59 -2.24 -8.30 -7.45
CA ILE A 59 -3.16 -7.31 -8.02
C ILE A 59 -2.60 -6.78 -9.34
N PHE A 60 -1.33 -6.37 -9.38
CA PHE A 60 -0.71 -5.87 -10.62
C PHE A 60 -0.56 -6.94 -11.69
N GLU A 61 -0.26 -8.18 -11.32
CA GLU A 61 -0.27 -9.32 -12.24
C GLU A 61 -1.67 -9.52 -12.87
N LYS A 62 -2.72 -9.46 -12.06
CA LYS A 62 -4.10 -9.54 -12.53
C LYS A 62 -4.47 -8.38 -13.46
N LEU A 63 -3.96 -7.17 -13.21
CA LEU A 63 -4.20 -6.01 -14.07
C LEU A 63 -3.79 -6.26 -15.52
N ILE A 64 -2.75 -7.04 -15.77
CA ILE A 64 -2.29 -7.42 -17.13
C ILE A 64 -3.42 -8.03 -17.97
N SER A 65 -4.27 -8.83 -17.34
CA SER A 65 -5.43 -9.44 -17.98
C SER A 65 -6.69 -8.58 -17.95
N ASP A 66 -6.92 -7.88 -16.84
CA ASP A 66 -8.16 -7.14 -16.60
C ASP A 66 -8.23 -5.86 -17.45
N LEU A 67 -7.10 -5.18 -17.68
CA LEU A 67 -7.02 -4.02 -18.56
C LEU A 67 -7.39 -4.31 -20.01
N LYS A 68 -7.22 -5.57 -20.44
CA LYS A 68 -7.62 -6.01 -21.80
C LYS A 68 -9.13 -6.20 -21.93
N LYS A 69 -9.83 -6.55 -20.85
CA LYS A 69 -11.23 -6.96 -20.84
C LYS A 69 -12.19 -5.82 -20.51
N HIS A 70 -11.75 -4.89 -19.66
CA HIS A 70 -12.61 -3.86 -19.09
C HIS A 70 -12.36 -2.49 -19.73
N HIS A 71 -13.45 -1.76 -20.04
CA HIS A 71 -13.36 -0.36 -20.41
C HIS A 71 -13.31 0.49 -19.12
N ILE A 72 -12.16 1.13 -18.90
CA ILE A 72 -11.90 1.88 -17.66
C ILE A 72 -11.94 3.37 -18.00
N THR A 73 -12.86 4.10 -17.39
CA THR A 73 -13.04 5.55 -17.59
C THR A 73 -12.27 6.38 -16.56
N ALA A 74 -11.98 5.81 -15.39
CA ALA A 74 -11.21 6.44 -14.32
C ALA A 74 -10.33 5.38 -13.66
N PHE A 75 -9.04 5.38 -13.99
CA PHE A 75 -8.13 4.28 -13.62
C PHE A 75 -7.89 4.21 -12.10
N LYS A 76 -7.56 5.32 -11.45
CA LYS A 76 -7.23 5.35 -10.01
C LYS A 76 -8.37 4.85 -9.10
N PRO A 77 -9.63 5.34 -9.23
CA PRO A 77 -10.75 4.81 -8.45
C PRO A 77 -11.04 3.34 -8.73
N TRP A 78 -10.92 2.94 -10.00
CA TRP A 78 -11.12 1.55 -10.39
C TRP A 78 -10.06 0.63 -9.77
N LEU A 79 -8.78 1.02 -9.81
CA LEU A 79 -7.67 0.29 -9.21
C LEU A 79 -7.85 0.14 -7.68
N HIS A 80 -8.26 1.20 -7.00
CA HIS A 80 -8.57 1.16 -5.57
C HIS A 80 -9.67 0.13 -5.27
N MET A 81 -10.74 0.08 -6.10
CA MET A 81 -11.80 -0.90 -5.95
C MET A 81 -11.33 -2.34 -6.21
N VAL A 82 -10.46 -2.55 -7.23
CA VAL A 82 -9.84 -3.84 -7.50
C VAL A 82 -9.02 -4.32 -6.30
N ALA A 83 -8.17 -3.45 -5.75
CA ALA A 83 -7.35 -3.76 -4.59
C ALA A 83 -8.21 -4.10 -3.35
N LYS A 84 -9.22 -3.28 -3.04
CA LYS A 84 -10.17 -3.55 -1.95
C LYS A 84 -10.88 -4.90 -2.13
N ASN A 85 -11.41 -5.18 -3.32
CA ASN A 85 -12.11 -6.43 -3.58
C ASN A 85 -11.20 -7.64 -3.48
N PHE A 86 -9.95 -7.51 -3.94
CA PHE A 86 -8.94 -8.57 -3.81
C PHE A 86 -8.69 -8.89 -2.32
N CYS A 87 -8.40 -7.90 -1.50
CA CYS A 87 -8.18 -8.10 -0.07
C CYS A 87 -9.41 -8.69 0.64
N MET A 88 -10.62 -8.25 0.28
CA MET A 88 -11.86 -8.82 0.86
C MET A 88 -12.06 -10.28 0.47
N MET A 89 -11.60 -10.70 -0.72
CA MET A 89 -11.64 -12.11 -1.12
C MET A 89 -10.62 -12.95 -0.33
N GLU A 90 -9.40 -12.46 -0.16
CA GLU A 90 -8.38 -13.14 0.66
C GLU A 90 -8.87 -13.29 2.11
N PHE A 91 -9.38 -12.23 2.72
CA PHE A 91 -9.95 -12.29 4.06
C PHE A 91 -11.07 -13.34 4.22
N ARG A 92 -11.93 -13.50 3.20
CA ARG A 92 -12.98 -14.54 3.21
C ARG A 92 -12.42 -15.95 3.10
N LYS A 93 -11.34 -16.15 2.33
CA LYS A 93 -10.65 -17.45 2.24
C LYS A 93 -10.06 -17.84 3.58
N ASP A 94 -9.38 -16.91 4.24
CA ASP A 94 -8.78 -17.14 5.55
C ASP A 94 -9.83 -17.45 6.61
N ALA A 95 -10.93 -16.68 6.68
CA ALA A 95 -12.04 -16.95 7.58
C ALA A 95 -12.69 -18.33 7.34
N THR A 96 -12.71 -18.79 6.07
CA THR A 96 -13.23 -20.11 5.71
C THR A 96 -12.24 -21.21 6.08
N ALA A 97 -10.94 -20.97 5.90
CA ALA A 97 -9.87 -21.90 6.29
C ALA A 97 -9.84 -22.08 7.82
N ILE A 98 -9.89 -20.98 8.57
CA ILE A 98 -9.96 -21.00 10.06
C ILE A 98 -11.19 -21.78 10.54
N LYS A 99 -12.37 -21.55 9.95
CA LYS A 99 -13.58 -22.30 10.29
C LYS A 99 -13.45 -23.80 10.03
N ARG A 100 -12.80 -24.20 8.92
CA ARG A 100 -12.53 -25.61 8.61
C ARG A 100 -11.54 -26.22 9.58
N GLU A 101 -10.47 -25.52 9.90
CA GLU A 101 -9.46 -25.97 10.85
C GLU A 101 -10.03 -26.08 12.27
N THR A 102 -10.81 -25.11 12.72
CA THR A 102 -11.48 -25.12 14.02
C THR A 102 -12.47 -26.28 14.10
N LYS A 103 -13.23 -26.56 13.03
CA LYS A 103 -14.15 -27.71 12.97
C LYS A 103 -13.41 -29.04 13.05
N LEU A 104 -12.30 -29.19 12.32
CA LEU A 104 -11.43 -30.37 12.37
C LEU A 104 -10.81 -30.56 13.75
N LYS A 105 -10.30 -29.49 14.39
CA LYS A 105 -9.78 -29.53 15.77
C LYS A 105 -10.86 -29.90 16.77
N TYR A 106 -12.08 -29.41 16.62
CA TYR A 106 -13.21 -29.75 17.47
C TYR A 106 -13.62 -31.26 17.34
N GLU A 107 -13.63 -31.75 16.08
CA GLU A 107 -13.91 -33.18 15.79
C GLU A 107 -12.78 -34.11 16.31
N MET A 108 -11.54 -33.62 16.46
CA MET A 108 -10.38 -34.33 16.96
C MET A 108 -10.16 -34.18 18.49
N GLY A 109 -11.06 -33.50 19.21
CA GLY A 109 -11.00 -33.34 20.66
C GLY A 109 -9.96 -32.34 21.18
N GLY A 110 -9.46 -31.45 20.32
CA GLY A 110 -8.50 -30.41 20.69
C GLY A 110 -9.13 -29.22 21.41
N ARG A 111 -8.45 -28.71 22.46
CA ARG A 111 -8.84 -27.51 23.19
C ARG A 111 -8.61 -26.29 22.32
N VAL A 112 -9.65 -25.49 22.06
CA VAL A 112 -9.56 -24.25 21.29
C VAL A 112 -9.03 -23.16 22.21
N GLU A 113 -7.84 -22.62 21.94
CA GLU A 113 -7.38 -21.37 22.53
C GLU A 113 -8.20 -20.21 21.97
N ASN A 114 -8.64 -19.32 22.86
CA ASN A 114 -9.56 -18.23 22.54
C ASN A 114 -8.84 -17.17 21.70
N PRO A 115 -9.35 -16.77 20.51
CA PRO A 115 -8.69 -15.75 19.66
C PRO A 115 -8.77 -14.31 20.22
N GLU A 116 -9.47 -14.08 21.34
CA GLU A 116 -9.72 -12.73 21.85
C GLU A 116 -8.51 -12.07 22.54
N GLU A 117 -7.51 -12.84 22.98
CA GLU A 117 -6.32 -12.27 23.66
C GLU A 117 -5.36 -11.54 22.70
N ASN A 118 -5.29 -11.96 21.43
CA ASN A 118 -4.43 -11.29 20.44
C ASN A 118 -4.94 -9.91 19.99
N HIS A 119 -6.23 -9.60 20.18
CA HIS A 119 -6.80 -8.33 19.72
C HIS A 119 -6.47 -7.12 20.61
N LEU A 120 -6.17 -7.30 21.88
CA LEU A 120 -5.85 -6.22 22.81
C LEU A 120 -4.40 -5.74 22.65
N GLU A 121 -3.46 -6.64 22.43
CA GLU A 121 -2.05 -6.31 22.14
C GLU A 121 -1.93 -5.60 20.79
N ASP A 122 -2.62 -6.08 19.75
CA ASP A 122 -2.70 -5.45 18.43
C ASP A 122 -3.30 -4.03 18.47
N ALA A 123 -4.26 -3.75 19.34
CA ALA A 123 -4.86 -2.42 19.47
C ALA A 123 -3.90 -1.43 20.15
N ALA A 124 -3.22 -1.85 21.22
CA ALA A 124 -2.25 -1.02 21.93
C ALA A 124 -1.02 -0.70 21.07
N GLU A 125 -0.54 -1.68 20.27
CA GLU A 125 0.55 -1.47 19.32
C GLU A 125 0.16 -0.50 18.20
N LYS A 126 -1.08 -0.57 17.72
CA LYS A 126 -1.60 0.37 16.72
C LYS A 126 -1.70 1.80 17.24
N ASP A 127 -2.24 1.99 18.44
CA ASP A 127 -2.35 3.31 19.05
C ASP A 127 -0.96 3.90 19.30
N PHE A 128 0.00 3.09 19.71
CA PHE A 128 1.40 3.47 19.83
C PHE A 128 1.98 3.93 18.49
N VAL A 129 1.83 3.11 17.43
CA VAL A 129 2.35 3.44 16.10
C VAL A 129 1.68 4.69 15.53
N LEU A 130 0.37 4.85 15.65
CA LEU A 130 -0.36 6.02 15.17
C LEU A 130 0.08 7.30 15.88
N LYS A 131 0.23 7.25 17.20
CA LYS A 131 0.72 8.38 18.01
C LYS A 131 2.10 8.83 17.55
N TYR A 132 3.06 7.91 17.49
CA TYR A 132 4.43 8.24 17.11
C TYR A 132 4.63 8.50 15.63
N LEU A 133 3.74 7.99 14.77
CA LEU A 133 3.72 8.36 13.35
C LEU A 133 3.37 9.84 13.19
N HIS A 134 2.36 10.34 13.90
CA HIS A 134 1.98 11.75 13.87
C HIS A 134 3.11 12.67 14.40
N GLU A 135 3.68 12.32 15.54
CA GLU A 135 4.86 13.03 16.09
C GLU A 135 6.03 12.99 15.09
N GLY A 136 6.34 11.83 14.53
CA GLY A 136 7.43 11.66 13.58
C GLY A 136 7.26 12.42 12.27
N ILE A 137 6.03 12.58 11.77
CA ILE A 137 5.74 13.46 10.63
C ILE A 137 6.08 14.91 11.00
N GLY A 138 5.80 15.34 12.24
CA GLY A 138 6.18 16.65 12.76
C GLY A 138 7.68 16.90 12.77
N GLU A 139 8.51 15.87 12.98
CA GLU A 139 9.98 15.97 13.02
C GLU A 139 10.64 15.95 11.65
N LEU A 140 9.90 15.63 10.58
CA LEU A 140 10.43 15.69 9.22
C LEU A 140 10.72 17.14 8.81
N ASN A 141 11.76 17.35 7.99
CA ASN A 141 11.93 18.65 7.37
C ASN A 141 10.74 18.97 6.43
N GLN A 142 10.56 20.25 6.12
CA GLN A 142 9.41 20.75 5.38
C GLN A 142 9.16 19.99 4.07
N HIS A 143 10.21 19.78 3.25
CA HIS A 143 10.08 19.12 1.94
C HIS A 143 9.70 17.64 2.07
N GLN A 144 10.27 16.95 3.05
CA GLN A 144 9.93 15.54 3.31
C GLN A 144 8.50 15.41 3.82
N ARG A 145 8.09 16.28 4.76
CA ARG A 145 6.73 16.31 5.32
C ARG A 145 5.70 16.54 4.23
N GLU A 146 5.87 17.58 3.45
CA GLU A 146 4.97 17.93 2.35
C GLU A 146 4.83 16.78 1.35
N CYS A 147 5.94 16.20 0.91
CA CYS A 147 5.91 15.06 -0.02
C CYS A 147 5.25 13.81 0.61
N ILE A 148 5.51 13.50 1.88
CA ILE A 148 4.90 12.37 2.59
C ILE A 148 3.39 12.58 2.74
N GLU A 149 2.95 13.77 3.14
CA GLU A 149 1.52 14.07 3.31
C GLU A 149 0.75 13.98 1.98
N LEU A 150 1.28 14.61 0.92
CA LEU A 150 0.64 14.56 -0.39
C LEU A 150 0.59 13.13 -0.96
N PHE A 151 1.69 12.38 -0.82
CA PHE A 151 1.80 11.06 -1.40
C PHE A 151 0.99 10.00 -0.65
N TYR A 152 1.06 9.97 0.71
CA TYR A 152 0.40 8.93 1.51
C TYR A 152 -0.97 9.35 2.05
N LEU A 153 -1.15 10.60 2.52
CA LEU A 153 -2.41 11.02 3.12
C LEU A 153 -3.41 11.55 2.07
N LYS A 154 -2.89 12.18 1.01
CA LYS A 154 -3.72 12.65 -0.13
C LYS A 154 -3.71 11.67 -1.30
N GLU A 155 -3.02 10.55 -1.18
CA GLU A 155 -2.96 9.47 -2.17
C GLU A 155 -2.56 9.94 -3.58
N MET A 156 -1.67 10.95 -3.64
CA MET A 156 -1.18 11.49 -4.90
C MET A 156 -0.07 10.62 -5.50
N SER A 157 -0.03 10.50 -6.83
CA SER A 157 1.09 9.92 -7.55
C SER A 157 2.34 10.82 -7.47
N TYR A 158 3.52 10.29 -7.76
CA TYR A 158 4.75 11.10 -7.81
C TYR A 158 4.64 12.31 -8.74
N THR A 159 3.95 12.15 -9.89
CA THR A 159 3.73 13.22 -10.86
C THR A 159 2.81 14.31 -10.30
N GLU A 160 1.72 13.93 -9.63
CA GLU A 160 0.81 14.89 -9.00
C GLU A 160 1.53 15.67 -7.89
N VAL A 161 2.33 14.97 -7.04
CA VAL A 161 3.15 15.62 -6.01
C VAL A 161 4.12 16.62 -6.64
N ALA A 162 4.83 16.23 -7.72
CA ALA A 162 5.75 17.12 -8.42
C ALA A 162 5.04 18.36 -8.98
N ASN A 163 3.85 18.19 -9.56
CA ASN A 163 3.06 19.29 -10.11
C ASN A 163 2.57 20.27 -9.02
N VAL A 164 2.17 19.75 -7.85
CA VAL A 164 1.67 20.58 -6.74
C VAL A 164 2.80 21.31 -6.03
N THR A 165 3.94 20.64 -5.78
CA THR A 165 5.06 21.20 -5.02
C THR A 165 6.03 22.02 -5.86
N GLY A 166 6.04 21.83 -7.18
CA GLY A 166 7.06 22.39 -8.08
C GLY A 166 8.41 21.69 -8.01
N TYR A 167 8.55 20.61 -7.24
CA TYR A 167 9.79 19.83 -7.18
C TYR A 167 9.93 18.93 -8.40
N SER A 168 11.17 18.66 -8.81
CA SER A 168 11.43 17.67 -9.84
C SER A 168 11.03 16.26 -9.37
N MET A 169 10.72 15.36 -10.31
CA MET A 169 10.42 13.95 -10.00
C MET A 169 11.52 13.25 -9.18
N LYS A 170 12.80 13.65 -9.41
CA LYS A 170 13.93 13.11 -8.67
C LYS A 170 13.92 13.56 -7.20
N GLU A 171 13.62 14.84 -6.99
CA GLU A 171 13.50 15.41 -5.63
C GLU A 171 12.32 14.81 -4.88
N VAL A 172 11.14 14.71 -5.48
CA VAL A 172 9.97 14.07 -4.87
C VAL A 172 10.28 12.64 -4.42
N LYS A 173 10.86 11.81 -5.31
CA LYS A 173 11.27 10.44 -4.96
C LYS A 173 12.27 10.43 -3.80
N SER A 174 13.25 11.33 -3.82
CA SER A 174 14.25 11.45 -2.76
C SER A 174 13.64 11.88 -1.43
N TYR A 175 12.76 12.89 -1.42
CA TYR A 175 12.10 13.37 -0.20
C TYR A 175 11.19 12.31 0.42
N ILE A 176 10.42 11.59 -0.38
CA ILE A 176 9.57 10.49 0.09
C ILE A 176 10.43 9.36 0.65
N GLN A 177 11.50 8.93 -0.04
CA GLN A 177 12.38 7.86 0.43
C GLN A 177 13.08 8.22 1.73
N ASN A 178 13.63 9.44 1.82
CA ASN A 178 14.30 9.92 3.02
C ASN A 178 13.30 10.14 4.17
N GLY A 179 12.11 10.69 3.90
CA GLY A 179 11.05 10.85 4.87
C GLY A 179 10.60 9.52 5.47
N LYS A 180 10.38 8.49 4.64
CA LYS A 180 10.09 7.13 5.12
C LYS A 180 11.18 6.58 6.04
N ARG A 181 12.45 6.72 5.65
CA ARG A 181 13.57 6.26 6.45
C ARG A 181 13.62 6.97 7.80
N ASN A 182 13.44 8.28 7.81
CA ASN A 182 13.46 9.09 9.03
C ASN A 182 12.30 8.72 9.96
N LEU A 183 11.09 8.53 9.43
CA LEU A 183 9.93 8.06 10.18
C LEU A 183 10.17 6.68 10.79
N LYS A 184 10.69 5.74 10.01
CA LYS A 184 11.02 4.40 10.50
C LYS A 184 12.01 4.48 11.69
N ASN A 185 13.08 5.23 11.53
CA ASN A 185 14.09 5.40 12.59
C ASN A 185 13.48 6.05 13.84
N PHE A 186 12.66 7.08 13.68
CA PHE A 186 11.97 7.75 14.78
C PHE A 186 11.08 6.77 15.57
N ILE A 187 10.23 6.02 14.89
CA ILE A 187 9.32 5.04 15.52
C ILE A 187 10.12 3.93 16.22
N GLN A 188 11.19 3.42 15.59
CA GLN A 188 12.06 2.42 16.23
C GLN A 188 12.69 2.93 17.50
N THR A 189 13.23 4.16 17.49
CA THR A 189 13.83 4.78 18.69
C THR A 189 12.81 4.92 19.82
N LYS A 190 11.58 5.34 19.50
CA LYS A 190 10.50 5.46 20.51
C LYS A 190 10.10 4.11 21.08
N ASN A 191 10.04 3.07 20.23
CA ASN A 191 9.73 1.71 20.68
C ASN A 191 10.81 1.14 21.63
N GLU A 192 12.09 1.39 21.31
CA GLU A 192 13.20 0.98 22.18
C GLU A 192 13.19 1.71 23.52
N GLN A 193 12.83 3.01 23.54
CA GLN A 193 12.69 3.80 24.76
C GLN A 193 11.53 3.30 25.64
N ALA A 194 10.40 2.98 25.03
CA ALA A 194 9.24 2.44 25.74
C ALA A 194 9.55 1.08 26.39
N LYS A 195 10.31 0.22 25.71
CA LYS A 195 10.73 -1.10 26.24
C LYS A 195 11.78 -1.01 27.36
N LYS A 196 12.52 0.09 27.48
CA LYS A 196 13.53 0.30 28.55
C LYS A 196 12.98 1.01 29.76
N GLY A 197 11.80 1.63 29.66
CA GLY A 197 11.17 2.40 30.73
C GLY A 197 10.03 1.69 31.46
N GLY A 198 9.68 0.46 31.05
CA GLY A 198 8.74 -0.42 31.74
C GLY A 198 9.44 -1.61 32.35
#